data_f3b56fd927de16ffb63d0762f3813f7a
#
_entry.id   f3b56fd927de16ffb63d0762f3813f7a
#
_cell.length_a   1.000
_cell.length_b   1.000
_cell.length_c   1.000
_cell.angle_alpha   90.00
_cell.angle_beta   90.00
_cell.angle_gamma   90.00
#
_symmetry.space_group_name_H-M   'P 1'
#
loop_
_entity.id
_entity.type
_entity.pdbx_description
1 polymer ?
#
loop_
_entity_poly.entity_id
_entity_poly.type
_entity_poly.pdbx_seq_one_letter_code
_entity_poly.pdbx_strand_id
1 'polypeptide(L)'
;MGVGAKVIFVCAIVAAVAVASAGARPVATPGVSADEIHLGSSVPLSGEAAIAGNVARGIEAYFKYVNDKGGVFGRKITFTYLDDGYDPGRAVNNTIRLIQQEQVLAVFSSLGTNNNLAVRKLLNDAKVPQLYVSSGATTFGRDYKKYPWTIGYIPPYSEEGEIYGRYVVKNVKKPKIAVLYQNDDYGRDLLAGLRRGLGAQGKSIVAKVGYDPTSADVQPQVTQLKASKANVLMVFAFGKFSLQAFNAVSRLNWKPQIFVNDVSSASSLMAIVPQKAANGSISIVFGKDPASPLWGNDKGIKLFQSILKKYGSSVNSRDLNDGYFAAGMATAYTMVNTLKKAGKNPTRQSVMNAATHLTENGNPFVLPGIVIRTTPTSRFPLTQVRLQRWSNNSWHPFGKLISAKPR
;
A
#
# COMPACT_ATOMS: atom_id res chain seq x y z
N MET A 1 58.11 -90.16 8.85
CA MET A 1 56.70 -89.89 8.63
C MET A 1 56.38 -88.62 9.38
N GLY A 2 56.35 -87.47 8.69
CA GLY A 2 56.13 -86.19 9.29
C GLY A 2 55.07 -85.44 8.48
N VAL A 3 53.99 -85.19 9.12
CA VAL A 3 52.86 -84.47 8.54
C VAL A 3 53.05 -82.96 8.78
N GLY A 4 53.30 -82.20 7.72
CA GLY A 4 53.41 -80.74 7.81
C GLY A 4 52.05 -80.08 7.82
N ALA A 5 51.77 -79.30 8.86
CA ALA A 5 50.60 -78.46 8.96
C ALA A 5 50.84 -77.14 8.20
N LYS A 6 50.02 -76.82 7.17
CA LYS A 6 49.97 -75.53 6.48
C LYS A 6 49.06 -74.59 7.24
N VAL A 7 49.62 -73.51 7.78
CA VAL A 7 48.85 -72.38 8.36
C VAL A 7 48.46 -71.46 7.23
N ILE A 8 47.14 -71.30 7.01
CA ILE A 8 46.58 -70.33 6.05
C ILE A 8 46.30 -69.01 6.81
N PHE A 9 47.04 -67.96 6.48
CA PHE A 9 46.76 -66.60 6.96
C PHE A 9 45.63 -66.01 6.13
N VAL A 10 44.50 -65.81 6.74
CA VAL A 10 43.35 -65.04 6.12
C VAL A 10 43.53 -63.58 6.48
N CYS A 11 43.96 -62.79 5.55
CA CYS A 11 43.90 -61.28 5.64
C CYS A 11 42.50 -60.82 5.48
N ALA A 12 41.85 -60.36 6.57
CA ALA A 12 40.59 -59.66 6.51
C ALA A 12 40.83 -58.18 6.13
N ILE A 13 40.49 -57.83 4.92
CA ILE A 13 40.47 -56.39 4.46
C ILE A 13 39.19 -55.76 5.01
N VAL A 14 39.32 -54.93 6.03
CA VAL A 14 38.20 -54.04 6.50
C VAL A 14 38.13 -52.86 5.58
N ALA A 15 37.18 -52.89 4.65
CA ALA A 15 36.82 -51.70 3.83
C ALA A 15 36.03 -50.72 4.69
N ALA A 16 36.67 -49.62 5.12
CA ALA A 16 35.99 -48.49 5.76
C ALA A 16 35.17 -47.78 4.70
N VAL A 17 33.85 -48.01 4.71
CA VAL A 17 32.90 -47.21 3.92
C VAL A 17 32.77 -45.86 4.60
N ALA A 18 33.43 -44.83 4.07
CA ALA A 18 33.19 -43.42 4.43
C ALA A 18 31.81 -43.02 3.93
N VAL A 19 30.81 -43.06 4.78
CA VAL A 19 29.51 -42.45 4.53
C VAL A 19 29.74 -40.95 4.53
N ALA A 20 29.95 -40.38 3.35
CA ALA A 20 29.89 -38.93 3.16
C ALA A 20 28.46 -38.50 3.51
N SER A 21 28.31 -37.86 4.68
CA SER A 21 27.08 -37.15 5.02
C SER A 21 26.86 -36.07 3.94
N ALA A 22 26.00 -36.38 2.97
CA ALA A 22 25.49 -35.41 2.04
C ALA A 22 24.75 -34.37 2.87
N GLY A 23 25.44 -33.30 3.25
CA GLY A 23 24.83 -32.16 3.90
C GLY A 23 23.65 -31.73 3.05
N ALA A 24 22.44 -31.74 3.61
CA ALA A 24 21.23 -31.28 2.94
C ALA A 24 21.52 -29.88 2.37
N ARG A 25 21.60 -29.77 1.04
CA ARG A 25 21.71 -28.46 0.41
C ARG A 25 20.53 -27.61 0.87
N PRO A 26 20.76 -26.39 1.37
CA PRO A 26 19.66 -25.54 1.77
C PRO A 26 18.69 -25.45 0.59
N VAL A 27 17.42 -25.76 0.82
CA VAL A 27 16.37 -25.63 -0.18
C VAL A 27 16.38 -24.16 -0.64
N ALA A 28 16.62 -23.93 -1.93
CA ALA A 28 16.68 -22.58 -2.48
C ALA A 28 15.36 -21.86 -2.20
N THR A 29 15.44 -20.69 -1.61
CA THR A 29 14.25 -19.84 -1.39
C THR A 29 13.81 -19.26 -2.72
N PRO A 30 12.55 -19.46 -3.16
CA PRO A 30 12.06 -18.82 -4.37
C PRO A 30 12.25 -17.30 -4.32
N GLY A 31 12.73 -16.72 -5.43
CA GLY A 31 13.01 -15.29 -5.54
C GLY A 31 14.28 -14.82 -4.83
N VAL A 32 15.16 -15.73 -4.41
CA VAL A 32 16.47 -15.37 -3.81
C VAL A 32 17.57 -16.17 -4.47
N SER A 33 18.53 -15.47 -5.06
CA SER A 33 19.78 -16.04 -5.59
C SER A 33 20.99 -15.51 -4.84
N ALA A 34 22.19 -15.77 -5.33
CA ALA A 34 23.43 -15.24 -4.77
C ALA A 34 23.53 -13.70 -4.91
N ASP A 35 22.94 -13.16 -5.96
CA ASP A 35 23.08 -11.76 -6.40
C ASP A 35 21.75 -11.00 -6.52
N GLU A 36 20.61 -11.67 -6.27
CA GLU A 36 19.29 -11.11 -6.51
C GLU A 36 18.26 -11.44 -5.42
N ILE A 37 17.34 -10.49 -5.18
CA ILE A 37 16.09 -10.66 -4.43
C ILE A 37 14.96 -10.20 -5.36
N HIS A 38 14.09 -11.13 -5.75
CA HIS A 38 13.00 -10.87 -6.67
C HIS A 38 11.67 -10.66 -5.96
N LEU A 39 11.04 -9.52 -6.18
CA LEU A 39 9.73 -9.14 -5.67
C LEU A 39 8.74 -8.98 -6.82
N GLY A 40 7.46 -9.25 -6.55
CA GLY A 40 6.41 -9.10 -7.55
C GLY A 40 5.26 -8.22 -7.08
N SER A 41 4.49 -7.65 -8.02
CA SER A 41 3.29 -6.87 -7.72
C SER A 41 2.25 -7.00 -8.83
N SER A 42 0.98 -6.75 -8.49
CA SER A 42 -0.11 -6.53 -9.43
C SER A 42 -0.72 -5.18 -9.15
N VAL A 43 -0.77 -4.31 -10.16
CA VAL A 43 -1.17 -2.90 -10.02
C VAL A 43 -1.92 -2.43 -11.26
N PRO A 44 -2.82 -1.44 -11.17
CA PRO A 44 -3.48 -0.88 -12.33
C PRO A 44 -2.54 0.05 -13.10
N LEU A 45 -2.02 -0.41 -14.24
CA LEU A 45 -1.28 0.42 -15.18
C LEU A 45 -2.16 0.95 -16.31
N SER A 46 -3.37 0.42 -16.41
CA SER A 46 -4.41 0.80 -17.38
C SER A 46 -5.76 0.97 -16.66
N GLY A 47 -6.77 1.49 -17.38
CA GLY A 47 -8.13 1.61 -16.87
C GLY A 47 -8.34 2.76 -15.88
N GLU A 48 -9.35 2.61 -15.04
CA GLU A 48 -9.95 3.64 -14.19
C GLU A 48 -9.03 4.20 -13.10
N ALA A 49 -8.07 3.39 -12.69
CA ALA A 49 -7.13 3.66 -11.60
C ALA A 49 -5.68 3.80 -12.10
N ALA A 50 -5.44 3.91 -13.39
CA ALA A 50 -4.10 3.86 -14.02
C ALA A 50 -3.09 4.84 -13.40
N ILE A 51 -3.53 6.04 -12.99
CA ILE A 51 -2.64 7.04 -12.38
C ILE A 51 -2.03 6.52 -11.07
N ALA A 52 -2.73 5.69 -10.32
CA ALA A 52 -2.22 5.11 -9.08
C ALA A 52 -1.16 4.02 -9.33
N GLY A 53 -1.06 3.50 -10.54
CA GLY A 53 0.03 2.61 -10.96
C GLY A 53 1.42 3.25 -10.85
N ASN A 54 1.50 4.57 -10.76
CA ASN A 54 2.75 5.30 -10.49
C ASN A 54 3.39 4.90 -9.14
N VAL A 55 2.64 4.32 -8.20
CA VAL A 55 3.20 3.70 -6.99
C VAL A 55 4.25 2.65 -7.37
N ALA A 56 3.96 1.74 -8.30
CA ALA A 56 4.91 0.70 -8.73
C ALA A 56 6.15 1.29 -9.43
N ARG A 57 5.96 2.34 -10.23
CA ARG A 57 7.08 3.05 -10.88
C ARG A 57 7.98 3.76 -9.88
N GLY A 58 7.39 4.32 -8.81
CA GLY A 58 8.14 4.91 -7.68
C GLY A 58 8.94 3.86 -6.91
N ILE A 59 8.37 2.68 -6.68
CA ILE A 59 9.04 1.52 -6.07
C ILE A 59 10.24 1.10 -6.93
N GLU A 60 10.03 0.92 -8.24
CA GLU A 60 11.07 0.51 -9.18
C GLU A 60 12.26 1.49 -9.16
N ALA A 61 11.96 2.79 -9.24
CA ALA A 61 12.99 3.84 -9.20
C ALA A 61 13.80 3.79 -7.90
N TYR A 62 13.13 3.58 -6.76
CA TYR A 62 13.79 3.47 -5.46
C TYR A 62 14.67 2.21 -5.37
N PHE A 63 14.22 1.06 -5.86
CA PHE A 63 15.03 -0.15 -5.88
C PHE A 63 16.25 -0.02 -6.79
N LYS A 64 16.13 0.62 -7.96
CA LYS A 64 17.28 0.94 -8.82
C LYS A 64 18.30 1.83 -8.08
N TYR A 65 17.83 2.84 -7.33
CA TYR A 65 18.70 3.66 -6.49
C TYR A 65 19.42 2.86 -5.41
N VAL A 66 18.74 1.92 -4.75
CA VAL A 66 19.33 1.04 -3.74
C VAL A 66 20.36 0.10 -4.38
N ASN A 67 20.04 -0.45 -5.56
CA ASN A 67 20.92 -1.35 -6.31
C ASN A 67 22.22 -0.66 -6.74
N ASP A 68 22.13 0.60 -7.16
CA ASP A 68 23.32 1.43 -7.52
C ASP A 68 24.24 1.69 -6.30
N LYS A 69 23.73 1.51 -5.09
CA LYS A 69 24.45 1.60 -3.82
C LYS A 69 24.88 0.25 -3.24
N GLY A 70 24.85 -0.82 -4.04
CA GLY A 70 25.26 -2.16 -3.64
C GLY A 70 24.11 -3.05 -3.14
N GLY A 71 22.85 -2.63 -3.27
CA GLY A 71 21.69 -3.46 -2.97
C GLY A 71 21.49 -3.77 -1.49
N VAL A 72 20.97 -4.96 -1.19
CA VAL A 72 20.77 -5.46 0.18
C VAL A 72 21.70 -6.66 0.40
N PHE A 73 22.71 -6.49 1.23
CA PHE A 73 23.77 -7.48 1.46
C PHE A 73 24.45 -7.96 0.16
N GLY A 74 24.69 -7.05 -0.79
CA GLY A 74 25.30 -7.35 -2.07
C GLY A 74 24.34 -7.87 -3.15
N ARG A 75 23.07 -8.12 -2.81
CA ARG A 75 22.04 -8.54 -3.79
C ARG A 75 21.27 -7.36 -4.33
N LYS A 76 21.02 -7.37 -5.65
CA LYS A 76 20.11 -6.44 -6.29
C LYS A 76 18.66 -6.81 -5.96
N ILE A 77 17.80 -5.83 -5.83
CA ILE A 77 16.35 -6.04 -5.74
C ILE A 77 15.79 -5.87 -7.16
N THR A 78 15.16 -6.92 -7.68
CA THR A 78 14.39 -6.86 -8.92
C THR A 78 12.90 -6.82 -8.60
N PHE A 79 12.14 -6.17 -9.48
CA PHE A 79 10.73 -5.92 -9.23
C PHE A 79 9.92 -6.10 -10.52
N THR A 80 9.14 -7.17 -10.59
CA THR A 80 8.19 -7.42 -11.66
C THR A 80 6.81 -6.94 -11.24
N TYR A 81 6.23 -5.99 -11.98
CA TYR A 81 4.86 -5.56 -11.73
C TYR A 81 4.02 -5.67 -13.00
N LEU A 82 2.82 -6.24 -12.83
CA LEU A 82 1.92 -6.62 -13.91
C LEU A 82 0.64 -5.78 -13.84
N ASP A 83 0.14 -5.39 -15.02
CA ASP A 83 -1.10 -4.63 -15.14
C ASP A 83 -2.32 -5.50 -14.84
N ASP A 84 -3.14 -5.09 -13.87
CA ASP A 84 -4.43 -5.71 -13.60
C ASP A 84 -5.63 -4.85 -14.03
N GLY A 85 -5.42 -3.61 -14.50
CA GLY A 85 -6.49 -2.71 -14.88
C GLY A 85 -7.52 -2.45 -13.78
N TYR A 86 -7.15 -2.66 -12.52
CA TYR A 86 -8.03 -2.62 -11.34
C TYR A 86 -9.10 -3.74 -11.33
N ASP A 87 -8.85 -4.84 -12.05
CA ASP A 87 -9.73 -6.01 -12.13
C ASP A 87 -9.24 -7.14 -11.22
N PRO A 88 -10.08 -7.65 -10.28
CA PRO A 88 -9.68 -8.71 -9.37
C PRO A 88 -9.34 -10.03 -10.06
N GLY A 89 -10.00 -10.38 -11.19
CA GLY A 89 -9.73 -11.59 -11.94
C GLY A 89 -8.35 -11.55 -12.60
N ARG A 90 -8.00 -10.40 -13.19
CA ARG A 90 -6.64 -10.17 -13.73
C ARG A 90 -5.58 -10.18 -12.62
N ALA A 91 -5.89 -9.61 -11.45
CA ALA A 91 -4.99 -9.66 -10.29
C ALA A 91 -4.71 -11.11 -9.84
N VAL A 92 -5.70 -11.99 -9.87
CA VAL A 92 -5.52 -13.43 -9.60
C VAL A 92 -4.58 -14.07 -10.61
N ASN A 93 -4.81 -13.86 -11.92
CA ASN A 93 -3.95 -14.41 -12.98
C ASN A 93 -2.50 -13.89 -12.86
N ASN A 94 -2.33 -12.60 -12.63
CA ASN A 94 -1.02 -11.99 -12.37
C ASN A 94 -0.32 -12.62 -11.17
N THR A 95 -1.04 -12.83 -10.08
CA THR A 95 -0.49 -13.42 -8.85
C THR A 95 -0.06 -14.86 -9.06
N ILE A 96 -0.83 -15.66 -9.79
CA ILE A 96 -0.45 -17.04 -10.18
C ILE A 96 0.85 -17.00 -10.98
N ARG A 97 0.95 -16.12 -11.98
CA ARG A 97 2.18 -15.94 -12.77
C ARG A 97 3.37 -15.56 -11.89
N LEU A 98 3.21 -14.59 -10.99
CA LEU A 98 4.27 -14.14 -10.08
C LEU A 98 4.78 -15.27 -9.17
N ILE A 99 3.90 -16.16 -8.72
CA ILE A 99 4.26 -17.29 -7.85
C ILE A 99 4.91 -18.43 -8.65
N GLN A 100 4.30 -18.83 -9.77
CA GLN A 100 4.65 -20.05 -10.48
C GLN A 100 5.75 -19.86 -11.53
N GLN A 101 5.71 -18.76 -12.28
CA GLN A 101 6.64 -18.48 -13.35
C GLN A 101 7.80 -17.59 -12.90
N GLU A 102 7.49 -16.47 -12.28
CA GLU A 102 8.50 -15.50 -11.81
C GLU A 102 9.13 -15.93 -10.47
N GLN A 103 8.50 -16.87 -9.75
CA GLN A 103 8.98 -17.43 -8.47
C GLN A 103 9.39 -16.37 -7.45
N VAL A 104 8.62 -15.29 -7.31
CA VAL A 104 8.95 -14.16 -6.43
C VAL A 104 9.06 -14.56 -4.96
N LEU A 105 9.94 -13.89 -4.22
CA LEU A 105 10.06 -14.03 -2.77
C LEU A 105 8.78 -13.60 -2.05
N ALA A 106 8.20 -12.49 -2.48
CA ALA A 106 6.98 -11.91 -1.92
C ALA A 106 6.19 -11.16 -3.00
N VAL A 107 4.86 -11.12 -2.85
CA VAL A 107 4.00 -10.17 -3.53
C VAL A 107 3.96 -8.90 -2.69
N PHE A 108 4.42 -7.79 -3.26
CA PHE A 108 4.73 -6.57 -2.54
C PHE A 108 3.98 -5.37 -3.10
N SER A 109 3.30 -4.62 -2.24
CA SER A 109 2.61 -3.36 -2.57
C SER A 109 1.59 -3.46 -3.72
N SER A 110 0.96 -4.64 -3.90
CA SER A 110 -0.14 -4.76 -4.86
C SER A 110 -1.27 -3.83 -4.48
N LEU A 111 -1.91 -3.21 -5.49
CA LEU A 111 -2.84 -2.10 -5.29
C LEU A 111 -4.30 -2.54 -5.45
N GLY A 112 -5.17 -1.96 -4.63
CA GLY A 112 -6.61 -2.17 -4.69
C GLY A 112 -7.14 -3.15 -3.64
N THR A 113 -8.29 -2.80 -3.05
CA THR A 113 -8.88 -3.61 -1.97
C THR A 113 -9.38 -4.95 -2.50
N ASN A 114 -10.25 -4.95 -3.51
CA ASN A 114 -10.84 -6.19 -4.06
C ASN A 114 -9.78 -7.07 -4.73
N ASN A 115 -8.82 -6.45 -5.44
CA ASN A 115 -7.71 -7.17 -6.08
C ASN A 115 -6.90 -7.95 -5.04
N ASN A 116 -6.54 -7.31 -3.93
CA ASN A 116 -5.79 -7.95 -2.86
C ASN A 116 -6.60 -8.97 -2.04
N LEU A 117 -7.91 -8.75 -1.87
CA LEU A 117 -8.80 -9.73 -1.23
C LEU A 117 -8.93 -11.00 -2.09
N ALA A 118 -9.04 -10.86 -3.41
CA ALA A 118 -9.15 -11.99 -4.33
C ALA A 118 -7.93 -12.93 -4.29
N VAL A 119 -6.73 -12.38 -4.10
CA VAL A 119 -5.49 -13.15 -4.07
C VAL A 119 -5.03 -13.57 -2.67
N ARG A 120 -5.62 -13.01 -1.62
CA ARG A 120 -5.15 -13.18 -0.24
C ARG A 120 -5.11 -14.64 0.21
N LYS A 121 -6.19 -15.40 -0.08
CA LYS A 121 -6.25 -16.82 0.28
C LYS A 121 -5.16 -17.62 -0.46
N LEU A 122 -5.04 -17.42 -1.76
CA LEU A 122 -4.03 -18.06 -2.60
C LEU A 122 -2.60 -17.83 -2.03
N LEU A 123 -2.25 -16.59 -1.73
CA LEU A 123 -0.94 -16.25 -1.18
C LEU A 123 -0.70 -16.85 0.21
N ASN A 124 -1.71 -16.85 1.09
CA ASN A 124 -1.60 -17.43 2.42
C ASN A 124 -1.46 -18.96 2.38
N ASP A 125 -2.22 -19.65 1.54
CA ASP A 125 -2.13 -21.10 1.37
C ASP A 125 -0.75 -21.50 0.80
N ALA A 126 -0.23 -20.73 -0.15
CA ALA A 126 1.10 -20.94 -0.73
C ALA A 126 2.26 -20.47 0.17
N LYS A 127 1.97 -19.88 1.34
CA LYS A 127 2.96 -19.28 2.25
C LYS A 127 3.87 -18.27 1.54
N VAL A 128 3.29 -17.49 0.62
CA VAL A 128 3.95 -16.37 -0.04
C VAL A 128 3.56 -15.08 0.68
N PRO A 129 4.51 -14.29 1.19
CA PRO A 129 4.20 -13.05 1.86
C PRO A 129 3.46 -12.07 0.93
N GLN A 130 2.30 -11.57 1.37
CA GLN A 130 1.57 -10.45 0.81
C GLN A 130 1.92 -9.21 1.63
N LEU A 131 2.95 -8.48 1.21
CA LEU A 131 3.57 -7.44 2.02
C LEU A 131 3.14 -6.05 1.60
N TYR A 132 2.80 -5.25 2.62
CA TYR A 132 2.57 -3.82 2.47
C TYR A 132 1.55 -3.51 1.39
N VAL A 133 0.41 -4.24 1.47
CA VAL A 133 -0.72 -4.07 0.54
C VAL A 133 -1.06 -2.59 0.40
N SER A 134 -1.11 -2.10 -0.83
CA SER A 134 -1.49 -0.71 -1.15
C SER A 134 -3.01 -0.55 -1.09
N SER A 135 -3.54 -0.72 0.11
CA SER A 135 -4.95 -0.54 0.50
C SER A 135 -5.04 -0.37 2.02
N GLY A 136 -5.90 0.56 2.45
CA GLY A 136 -6.22 0.80 3.85
C GLY A 136 -7.36 -0.06 4.39
N ALA A 137 -7.85 -1.07 3.65
CA ALA A 137 -8.92 -1.93 4.15
C ALA A 137 -8.47 -2.61 5.45
N THR A 138 -9.21 -2.37 6.51
CA THR A 138 -8.87 -2.75 7.89
C THR A 138 -8.61 -4.25 8.04
N THR A 139 -9.24 -5.05 7.21
CA THR A 139 -9.09 -6.51 7.18
C THR A 139 -7.63 -6.98 6.95
N PHE A 140 -6.79 -6.21 6.24
CA PHE A 140 -5.39 -6.60 5.97
C PHE A 140 -4.50 -6.58 7.22
N GLY A 141 -4.86 -5.82 8.24
CA GLY A 141 -4.18 -5.84 9.54
C GLY A 141 -4.96 -6.60 10.61
N ARG A 142 -6.31 -6.50 10.60
CA ARG A 142 -7.20 -7.09 11.61
C ARG A 142 -7.22 -8.62 11.57
N ASP A 143 -7.28 -9.21 10.37
CA ASP A 143 -7.53 -10.64 10.20
C ASP A 143 -6.23 -11.46 10.19
N TYR A 144 -5.19 -11.00 10.88
CA TYR A 144 -3.85 -11.58 10.89
C TYR A 144 -3.80 -13.04 11.38
N LYS A 145 -4.73 -13.47 12.22
CA LYS A 145 -4.82 -14.88 12.68
C LYS A 145 -5.27 -15.80 11.54
N LYS A 146 -6.23 -15.35 10.71
CA LYS A 146 -6.74 -16.10 9.57
C LYS A 146 -5.80 -16.03 8.36
N TYR A 147 -5.13 -14.89 8.19
CA TYR A 147 -4.24 -14.61 7.06
C TYR A 147 -2.84 -14.18 7.55
N PRO A 148 -2.07 -15.14 8.13
CA PRO A 148 -0.79 -14.84 8.76
C PRO A 148 0.29 -14.34 7.81
N TRP A 149 0.12 -14.52 6.49
CA TRP A 149 1.06 -14.08 5.46
C TRP A 149 0.69 -12.74 4.82
N THR A 150 -0.27 -12.00 5.39
CA THR A 150 -0.72 -10.71 4.88
C THR A 150 -0.44 -9.58 5.87
N ILE A 151 0.00 -8.44 5.35
CA ILE A 151 0.15 -7.18 6.09
C ILE A 151 -0.17 -5.98 5.17
N GLY A 152 -1.00 -5.05 5.66
CA GLY A 152 -1.28 -3.78 4.99
C GLY A 152 -0.14 -2.78 5.09
N TYR A 153 -0.32 -1.57 4.56
CA TYR A 153 0.68 -0.49 4.69
C TYR A 153 0.06 0.84 5.10
N ILE A 154 -0.86 1.35 4.31
CA ILE A 154 -1.44 2.67 4.53
C ILE A 154 -2.41 2.70 5.72
N PRO A 155 -2.74 3.89 6.25
CA PRO A 155 -3.67 4.00 7.38
C PRO A 155 -5.00 3.30 7.13
N PRO A 156 -5.59 2.66 8.16
CA PRO A 156 -6.84 1.95 7.99
C PRO A 156 -7.99 2.88 7.58
N TYR A 157 -8.74 2.51 6.57
CA TYR A 157 -9.89 3.28 6.08
C TYR A 157 -10.97 3.48 7.13
N SER A 158 -11.18 2.49 8.00
CA SER A 158 -12.11 2.66 9.11
C SER A 158 -11.68 3.77 10.08
N GLU A 159 -10.38 3.96 10.28
CA GLU A 159 -9.86 5.03 11.14
C GLU A 159 -9.90 6.38 10.44
N GLU A 160 -9.62 6.42 9.14
CA GLU A 160 -9.79 7.62 8.33
C GLU A 160 -11.24 8.11 8.38
N GLY A 161 -12.20 7.23 8.13
CA GLY A 161 -13.64 7.56 8.24
C GLY A 161 -14.02 8.05 9.63
N GLU A 162 -13.47 7.43 10.70
CA GLU A 162 -13.72 7.86 12.08
C GLU A 162 -13.15 9.24 12.37
N ILE A 163 -11.96 9.55 11.87
CA ILE A 163 -11.34 10.88 12.00
C ILE A 163 -12.24 11.95 11.35
N TYR A 164 -12.77 11.68 10.14
CA TYR A 164 -13.69 12.60 9.47
C TYR A 164 -14.99 12.79 10.25
N GLY A 165 -15.57 11.70 10.76
CA GLY A 165 -16.78 11.78 11.60
C GLY A 165 -16.57 12.64 12.84
N ARG A 166 -15.50 12.42 13.59
CA ARG A 166 -15.13 13.22 14.77
C ARG A 166 -14.89 14.69 14.42
N TYR A 167 -14.24 14.95 13.27
CA TYR A 167 -14.02 16.32 12.80
C TYR A 167 -15.35 17.02 12.53
N VAL A 168 -16.28 16.35 11.85
CA VAL A 168 -17.62 16.91 11.55
C VAL A 168 -18.37 17.22 12.83
N VAL A 169 -18.42 16.28 13.78
CA VAL A 169 -19.09 16.49 15.08
C VAL A 169 -18.58 17.74 15.79
N LYS A 170 -17.28 17.95 15.75
CA LYS A 170 -16.62 19.07 16.46
C LYS A 170 -16.76 20.40 15.75
N ASN A 171 -16.74 20.41 14.39
CA ASN A 171 -16.48 21.65 13.64
C ASN A 171 -17.63 22.07 12.72
N VAL A 172 -18.63 21.21 12.47
CA VAL A 172 -19.73 21.52 11.56
C VAL A 172 -21.03 21.70 12.35
N LYS A 173 -21.61 22.88 12.29
CA LYS A 173 -22.92 23.15 12.91
C LYS A 173 -24.04 22.48 12.12
N LYS A 174 -24.95 21.75 12.79
CA LYS A 174 -26.10 21.06 12.18
C LYS A 174 -25.71 20.27 10.92
N PRO A 175 -24.79 19.29 11.02
CA PRO A 175 -24.32 18.57 9.85
C PRO A 175 -25.44 17.77 9.19
N LYS A 176 -25.54 17.88 7.87
CA LYS A 176 -26.30 17.00 6.97
C LYS A 176 -25.32 16.39 6.02
N ILE A 177 -25.04 15.11 6.16
CA ILE A 177 -23.95 14.45 5.46
C ILE A 177 -24.49 13.61 4.32
N ALA A 178 -23.96 13.83 3.13
CA ALA A 178 -24.11 12.95 1.97
C ALA A 178 -22.82 12.13 1.79
N VAL A 179 -22.96 10.87 1.40
CA VAL A 179 -21.81 9.98 1.18
C VAL A 179 -21.90 9.36 -0.20
N LEU A 180 -20.91 9.66 -1.05
CA LEU A 180 -20.62 8.90 -2.27
C LEU A 180 -19.57 7.84 -1.89
N TYR A 181 -19.82 6.57 -2.16
CA TYR A 181 -18.86 5.52 -1.83
C TYR A 181 -18.80 4.42 -2.89
N GLN A 182 -17.59 3.87 -3.11
CA GLN A 182 -17.44 2.65 -3.91
C GLN A 182 -18.13 1.50 -3.18
N ASN A 183 -19.01 0.77 -3.88
CA ASN A 183 -19.87 -0.24 -3.26
C ASN A 183 -19.14 -1.58 -3.07
N ASP A 184 -18.00 -1.53 -2.40
CA ASP A 184 -17.17 -2.67 -2.03
C ASP A 184 -16.57 -2.50 -0.62
N ASP A 185 -15.63 -3.36 -0.24
CA ASP A 185 -15.02 -3.33 1.08
C ASP A 185 -14.23 -2.05 1.35
N TYR A 186 -13.67 -1.39 0.32
CA TYR A 186 -13.01 -0.10 0.44
C TYR A 186 -13.97 0.99 0.93
N GLY A 187 -15.03 1.24 0.18
CA GLY A 187 -15.98 2.31 0.52
C GLY A 187 -16.82 1.99 1.75
N ARG A 188 -17.14 0.70 1.99
CA ARG A 188 -17.87 0.26 3.17
C ARG A 188 -17.07 0.43 4.45
N ASP A 189 -15.76 0.18 4.42
CA ASP A 189 -14.87 0.33 5.58
C ASP A 189 -14.78 1.81 6.00
N LEU A 190 -14.60 2.73 5.04
CA LEU A 190 -14.67 4.19 5.27
C LEU A 190 -16.03 4.63 5.86
N LEU A 191 -17.13 4.13 5.29
CA LEU A 191 -18.48 4.44 5.77
C LEU A 191 -18.74 3.92 7.19
N ALA A 192 -18.25 2.73 7.51
CA ALA A 192 -18.33 2.18 8.86
C ALA A 192 -17.56 3.04 9.86
N GLY A 193 -16.34 3.45 9.48
CA GLY A 193 -15.54 4.38 10.27
C GLY A 193 -16.22 5.72 10.50
N LEU A 194 -16.79 6.32 9.43
CA LEU A 194 -17.53 7.57 9.51
C LEU A 194 -18.66 7.47 10.54
N ARG A 195 -19.47 6.41 10.49
CA ARG A 195 -20.55 6.19 11.47
C ARG A 195 -20.02 6.10 12.90
N ARG A 196 -18.92 5.38 13.09
CA ARG A 196 -18.28 5.28 14.41
C ARG A 196 -17.81 6.65 14.92
N GLY A 197 -17.19 7.46 14.05
CA GLY A 197 -16.73 8.80 14.38
C GLY A 197 -17.86 9.80 14.68
N LEU A 198 -19.01 9.65 14.04
CA LEU A 198 -20.21 10.45 14.29
C LEU A 198 -20.90 10.07 15.61
N GLY A 199 -20.75 8.83 16.10
CA GLY A 199 -21.38 8.36 17.33
C GLY A 199 -22.88 8.63 17.35
N ALA A 200 -23.38 9.32 18.38
CA ALA A 200 -24.79 9.68 18.53
C ALA A 200 -25.34 10.56 17.38
N GLN A 201 -24.47 11.25 16.64
CA GLN A 201 -24.83 12.05 15.47
C GLN A 201 -24.91 11.23 14.17
N GLY A 202 -24.89 9.90 14.22
CA GLY A 202 -24.97 9.04 13.03
C GLY A 202 -26.22 9.30 12.16
N LYS A 203 -27.31 9.83 12.73
CA LYS A 203 -28.50 10.28 12.00
C LYS A 203 -28.26 11.48 11.07
N SER A 204 -27.13 12.17 11.21
CA SER A 204 -26.75 13.28 10.31
C SER A 204 -26.36 12.81 8.91
N ILE A 205 -26.14 11.50 8.68
CA ILE A 205 -26.01 10.93 7.34
C ILE A 205 -27.42 10.89 6.73
N VAL A 206 -27.76 11.93 5.95
CA VAL A 206 -29.08 12.10 5.33
C VAL A 206 -29.21 11.38 3.98
N ALA A 207 -28.09 11.09 3.32
CA ALA A 207 -28.05 10.32 2.07
C ALA A 207 -26.72 9.56 1.94
N LYS A 208 -26.79 8.37 1.36
CA LYS A 208 -25.62 7.58 0.97
C LYS A 208 -25.92 6.86 -0.33
N VAL A 209 -25.06 7.01 -1.32
CA VAL A 209 -25.22 6.37 -2.63
C VAL A 209 -23.92 5.70 -3.03
N GLY A 210 -24.00 4.41 -3.30
CA GLY A 210 -22.88 3.62 -3.80
C GLY A 210 -22.76 3.74 -5.32
N TYR A 211 -21.56 3.51 -5.82
CA TYR A 211 -21.29 3.27 -7.23
C TYR A 211 -20.48 1.98 -7.40
N ASP A 212 -20.63 1.34 -8.55
CA ASP A 212 -19.85 0.17 -8.92
C ASP A 212 -18.60 0.62 -9.68
N PRO A 213 -17.40 0.03 -9.45
CA PRO A 213 -16.20 0.34 -10.23
C PRO A 213 -16.32 0.15 -11.75
N THR A 214 -17.30 -0.64 -12.21
CA THR A 214 -17.60 -0.83 -13.63
C THR A 214 -18.54 0.22 -14.21
N SER A 215 -19.06 1.15 -13.37
CA SER A 215 -19.96 2.22 -13.83
C SER A 215 -19.26 3.17 -14.81
N ALA A 216 -20.01 3.74 -15.73
CA ALA A 216 -19.48 4.74 -16.65
C ALA A 216 -19.08 6.04 -15.93
N ASP A 217 -19.94 6.53 -15.05
CA ASP A 217 -19.73 7.75 -14.25
C ASP A 217 -20.50 7.72 -12.92
N VAL A 218 -20.33 8.79 -12.12
CA VAL A 218 -21.01 8.99 -10.83
C VAL A 218 -21.88 10.25 -10.80
N GLN A 219 -22.16 10.86 -11.93
CA GLN A 219 -22.97 12.07 -11.97
C GLN A 219 -24.40 11.85 -11.46
N PRO A 220 -25.13 10.76 -11.80
CA PRO A 220 -26.46 10.49 -11.25
C PRO A 220 -26.43 10.38 -9.72
N GLN A 221 -25.42 9.69 -9.16
CA GLN A 221 -25.25 9.53 -7.73
C GLN A 221 -25.05 10.89 -7.03
N VAL A 222 -24.17 11.74 -7.57
CA VAL A 222 -23.91 13.07 -7.01
C VAL A 222 -25.15 13.97 -7.11
N THR A 223 -25.93 13.87 -8.19
CA THR A 223 -27.20 14.57 -8.34
C THR A 223 -28.21 14.17 -7.27
N GLN A 224 -28.35 12.87 -7.03
CA GLN A 224 -29.19 12.33 -5.96
C GLN A 224 -28.73 12.81 -4.57
N LEU A 225 -27.39 12.81 -4.33
CA LEU A 225 -26.84 13.28 -3.07
C LEU A 225 -27.10 14.76 -2.83
N LYS A 226 -27.01 15.62 -3.88
CA LYS A 226 -27.36 17.04 -3.79
C LYS A 226 -28.81 17.25 -3.39
N ALA A 227 -29.75 16.46 -3.91
CA ALA A 227 -31.19 16.57 -3.62
C ALA A 227 -31.49 16.39 -2.11
N SER A 228 -30.61 15.73 -1.34
CA SER A 228 -30.74 15.59 0.11
C SER A 228 -30.51 16.90 0.90
N LYS A 229 -30.10 17.97 0.23
CA LYS A 229 -29.76 19.27 0.83
C LYS A 229 -28.63 19.14 1.90
N ALA A 230 -27.71 18.20 1.71
CA ALA A 230 -26.56 18.03 2.57
C ALA A 230 -25.59 19.21 2.46
N ASN A 231 -24.99 19.60 3.60
CA ASN A 231 -23.94 20.61 3.70
C ASN A 231 -22.54 20.02 3.87
N VAL A 232 -22.44 18.68 3.97
CA VAL A 232 -21.18 17.92 3.99
C VAL A 232 -21.28 16.82 2.94
N LEU A 233 -20.20 16.63 2.16
CA LEU A 233 -20.06 15.52 1.21
C LEU A 233 -18.81 14.72 1.54
N MET A 234 -18.97 13.41 1.77
CA MET A 234 -17.88 12.45 1.81
C MET A 234 -17.69 11.85 0.43
N VAL A 235 -16.50 12.00 -0.15
CA VAL A 235 -16.09 11.41 -1.43
C VAL A 235 -15.19 10.20 -1.12
N PHE A 236 -15.81 9.04 -0.90
CA PHE A 236 -15.15 7.75 -0.72
C PHE A 236 -15.10 7.01 -2.06
N ALA A 237 -14.49 7.68 -3.02
CA ALA A 237 -14.39 7.26 -4.41
C ALA A 237 -12.92 7.22 -4.85
N PHE A 238 -12.59 6.38 -5.83
CA PHE A 238 -11.23 6.18 -6.29
C PHE A 238 -11.04 6.47 -7.79
N GLY A 239 -9.83 6.86 -8.16
CA GLY A 239 -9.46 7.10 -9.54
C GLY A 239 -10.35 8.12 -10.25
N LYS A 240 -10.84 7.78 -11.45
CA LYS A 240 -11.71 8.68 -12.25
C LYS A 240 -12.97 9.09 -11.52
N PHE A 241 -13.53 8.23 -10.66
CA PHE A 241 -14.79 8.50 -9.99
C PHE A 241 -14.69 9.64 -8.97
N SER A 242 -13.52 9.80 -8.35
CA SER A 242 -13.25 10.98 -7.52
C SER A 242 -13.24 12.26 -8.35
N LEU A 243 -12.55 12.27 -9.51
CA LEU A 243 -12.53 13.40 -10.43
C LEU A 243 -13.95 13.76 -10.93
N GLN A 244 -14.72 12.76 -11.32
CA GLN A 244 -16.11 12.92 -11.77
C GLN A 244 -17.01 13.48 -10.67
N ALA A 245 -16.80 13.09 -9.40
CA ALA A 245 -17.56 13.63 -8.27
C ALA A 245 -17.32 15.13 -8.10
N PHE A 246 -16.06 15.60 -8.13
CA PHE A 246 -15.75 17.03 -8.09
C PHE A 246 -16.31 17.79 -9.28
N ASN A 247 -16.21 17.23 -10.49
CA ASN A 247 -16.80 17.81 -11.70
C ASN A 247 -18.33 17.95 -11.58
N ALA A 248 -19.02 16.93 -11.08
CA ALA A 248 -20.46 16.95 -10.89
C ALA A 248 -20.87 17.99 -9.83
N VAL A 249 -20.18 18.05 -8.67
CA VAL A 249 -20.39 19.06 -7.63
C VAL A 249 -20.28 20.48 -8.22
N SER A 250 -19.24 20.71 -9.04
CA SER A 250 -18.99 21.97 -9.70
C SER A 250 -20.11 22.34 -10.69
N ARG A 251 -20.52 21.42 -11.58
CA ARG A 251 -21.60 21.63 -12.57
C ARG A 251 -22.95 21.90 -11.90
N LEU A 252 -23.20 21.22 -10.80
CA LEU A 252 -24.46 21.40 -10.05
C LEU A 252 -24.47 22.67 -9.17
N ASN A 253 -23.40 23.48 -9.14
CA ASN A 253 -23.25 24.62 -8.21
C ASN A 253 -23.53 24.22 -6.75
N TRP A 254 -23.21 22.99 -6.36
CA TRP A 254 -23.33 22.53 -4.98
C TRP A 254 -22.09 22.94 -4.18
N LYS A 255 -22.28 23.44 -2.95
CA LYS A 255 -21.19 23.98 -2.12
C LYS A 255 -21.14 23.29 -0.75
N PRO A 256 -20.98 21.97 -0.67
CA PRO A 256 -20.82 21.27 0.59
C PRO A 256 -19.38 21.41 1.10
N GLN A 257 -19.17 21.22 2.41
CA GLN A 257 -17.84 20.91 2.91
C GLN A 257 -17.45 19.50 2.43
N ILE A 258 -16.45 19.39 1.57
CA ILE A 258 -16.01 18.09 1.03
C ILE A 258 -14.94 17.47 1.93
N PHE A 259 -15.08 16.18 2.17
CA PHE A 259 -14.02 15.31 2.66
C PHE A 259 -13.70 14.29 1.57
N VAL A 260 -12.46 14.26 1.13
CA VAL A 260 -11.98 13.30 0.14
C VAL A 260 -11.05 12.31 0.82
N ASN A 261 -11.22 11.03 0.51
CA ASN A 261 -10.38 9.97 1.03
C ASN A 261 -8.91 10.13 0.56
N ASP A 262 -7.95 9.72 1.39
CA ASP A 262 -6.52 10.00 1.18
C ASP A 262 -5.98 9.45 -0.13
N VAL A 263 -6.36 8.22 -0.52
CA VAL A 263 -5.90 7.59 -1.77
C VAL A 263 -6.38 8.30 -3.04
N SER A 264 -7.31 9.25 -2.92
CA SER A 264 -7.80 10.13 -3.98
C SER A 264 -7.47 11.60 -3.76
N SER A 265 -6.61 11.90 -2.80
CA SER A 265 -6.22 13.27 -2.43
C SER A 265 -4.88 13.71 -3.03
N ALA A 266 -4.26 12.94 -3.92
CA ALA A 266 -3.00 13.34 -4.55
C ALA A 266 -3.14 14.72 -5.19
N SER A 267 -2.14 15.61 -4.99
CA SER A 267 -2.15 16.96 -5.56
C SER A 267 -2.29 16.95 -7.08
N SER A 268 -1.73 15.94 -7.75
CA SER A 268 -1.89 15.74 -9.20
C SER A 268 -3.35 15.55 -9.63
N LEU A 269 -4.19 14.92 -8.80
CA LEU A 269 -5.63 14.80 -9.02
C LEU A 269 -6.37 16.08 -8.64
N MET A 270 -6.05 16.66 -7.49
CA MET A 270 -6.75 17.86 -6.98
C MET A 270 -6.50 19.09 -7.82
N ALA A 271 -5.37 19.19 -8.53
CA ALA A 271 -5.04 20.30 -9.39
C ALA A 271 -5.86 20.34 -10.71
N ILE A 272 -6.38 19.20 -11.16
CA ILE A 272 -7.11 19.10 -12.43
C ILE A 272 -8.63 19.15 -12.27
N VAL A 273 -9.17 19.10 -11.05
CA VAL A 273 -10.61 19.27 -10.79
C VAL A 273 -10.97 20.75 -10.66
N PRO A 274 -12.25 21.13 -10.89
CA PRO A 274 -12.67 22.52 -10.75
C PRO A 274 -12.38 23.08 -9.35
N GLN A 275 -11.52 24.09 -9.26
CA GLN A 275 -11.05 24.63 -7.98
C GLN A 275 -12.19 25.22 -7.12
N LYS A 276 -13.27 25.68 -7.74
CA LYS A 276 -14.47 26.11 -7.00
C LYS A 276 -15.14 25.00 -6.18
N ALA A 277 -14.94 23.73 -6.58
CA ALA A 277 -15.42 22.59 -5.82
C ALA A 277 -14.33 22.03 -4.89
N ALA A 278 -13.06 22.06 -5.30
CA ALA A 278 -11.94 21.51 -4.56
C ALA A 278 -11.55 22.34 -3.33
N ASN A 279 -11.58 23.68 -3.45
CA ASN A 279 -11.15 24.57 -2.37
C ASN A 279 -11.96 24.36 -1.09
N GLY A 280 -11.25 24.21 0.03
CA GLY A 280 -11.83 23.91 1.33
C GLY A 280 -11.95 22.39 1.62
N SER A 281 -11.72 21.52 0.63
CA SER A 281 -11.74 20.07 0.85
C SER A 281 -10.76 19.67 1.94
N ILE A 282 -11.15 18.65 2.72
CA ILE A 282 -10.34 18.09 3.81
C ILE A 282 -9.99 16.65 3.49
N SER A 283 -8.77 16.25 3.81
CA SER A 283 -8.29 14.87 3.76
C SER A 283 -7.37 14.59 4.95
N ILE A 284 -7.00 13.33 5.16
CA ILE A 284 -5.84 12.99 5.98
C ILE A 284 -4.58 12.97 5.12
N VAL A 285 -3.42 13.05 5.78
CA VAL A 285 -2.11 12.93 5.15
C VAL A 285 -1.13 12.23 6.10
N PHE A 286 -0.27 11.40 5.53
CA PHE A 286 0.85 10.74 6.23
C PHE A 286 2.16 10.84 5.44
N GLY A 287 2.10 11.01 4.12
CA GLY A 287 3.25 11.25 3.25
C GLY A 287 3.54 12.74 3.06
N LYS A 288 4.76 13.07 2.66
CA LYS A 288 5.11 14.41 2.19
C LYS A 288 4.63 14.55 0.75
N ASP A 289 3.92 15.63 0.47
CA ASP A 289 3.42 15.92 -0.88
C ASP A 289 4.48 16.65 -1.70
N PRO A 290 5.01 16.04 -2.79
CA PRO A 290 6.04 16.67 -3.60
C PRO A 290 5.61 17.96 -4.28
N ALA A 291 4.30 18.15 -4.49
CA ALA A 291 3.75 19.36 -5.10
C ALA A 291 3.59 20.51 -4.10
N SER A 292 3.64 20.23 -2.80
CA SER A 292 3.40 21.27 -1.79
C SER A 292 4.63 22.16 -1.58
N PRO A 293 4.47 23.50 -1.67
CA PRO A 293 5.54 24.44 -1.37
C PRO A 293 6.14 24.26 0.04
N LEU A 294 5.39 23.70 0.98
CA LEU A 294 5.84 23.39 2.34
C LEU A 294 7.10 22.50 2.35
N TRP A 295 7.24 21.63 1.36
CA TRP A 295 8.33 20.66 1.27
C TRP A 295 9.39 21.02 0.23
N GLY A 296 9.32 22.19 -0.41
CA GLY A 296 10.24 22.58 -1.49
C GLY A 296 11.73 22.53 -1.12
N ASN A 297 12.07 22.76 0.16
CA ASN A 297 13.44 22.64 0.68
C ASN A 297 13.70 21.37 1.51
N ASP A 298 12.72 20.47 1.62
CA ASP A 298 12.86 19.24 2.40
C ASP A 298 13.84 18.26 1.74
N LYS A 299 14.74 17.70 2.55
CA LYS A 299 15.76 16.75 2.07
C LYS A 299 15.15 15.47 1.49
N GLY A 300 14.04 14.99 2.03
CA GLY A 300 13.33 13.80 1.54
C GLY A 300 12.70 14.04 0.18
N ILE A 301 12.09 15.22 -0.04
CA ILE A 301 11.50 15.57 -1.34
C ILE A 301 12.60 15.81 -2.39
N LYS A 302 13.72 16.46 -2.02
CA LYS A 302 14.88 16.58 -2.93
C LYS A 302 15.45 15.20 -3.29
N LEU A 303 15.52 14.28 -2.32
CA LEU A 303 15.93 12.90 -2.56
C LEU A 303 14.95 12.19 -3.52
N PHE A 304 13.63 12.28 -3.28
CA PHE A 304 12.61 11.76 -4.16
C PHE A 304 12.80 12.24 -5.60
N GLN A 305 12.89 13.55 -5.81
CA GLN A 305 13.06 14.14 -7.13
C GLN A 305 14.36 13.69 -7.81
N SER A 306 15.46 13.59 -7.07
CA SER A 306 16.74 13.13 -7.61
C SER A 306 16.71 11.67 -8.04
N ILE A 307 16.07 10.80 -7.23
CA ILE A 307 15.88 9.39 -7.55
C ILE A 307 15.01 9.25 -8.80
N LEU A 308 13.88 9.94 -8.83
CA LEU A 308 12.94 9.83 -9.94
C LEU A 308 13.56 10.33 -11.27
N LYS A 309 14.31 11.44 -11.23
CA LYS A 309 15.05 11.95 -12.41
C LYS A 309 16.08 10.97 -12.93
N LYS A 310 16.83 10.29 -12.04
CA LYS A 310 17.94 9.41 -12.45
C LYS A 310 17.47 8.00 -12.82
N TYR A 311 16.50 7.45 -12.11
CA TYR A 311 16.13 6.03 -12.19
C TYR A 311 14.69 5.77 -12.65
N GLY A 312 13.85 6.80 -12.77
CA GLY A 312 12.48 6.66 -13.23
C GLY A 312 12.42 6.36 -14.73
N SER A 313 11.62 5.37 -15.11
CA SER A 313 11.38 5.01 -16.50
C SER A 313 10.30 5.93 -17.09
N SER A 314 10.60 6.61 -18.22
CA SER A 314 9.65 7.48 -18.94
C SER A 314 9.02 8.59 -18.08
N VAL A 315 9.82 9.20 -17.20
CA VAL A 315 9.38 10.27 -16.27
C VAL A 315 9.41 11.63 -16.95
N ASN A 316 8.36 12.40 -16.77
CA ASN A 316 8.25 13.80 -17.19
C ASN A 316 8.29 14.77 -15.99
N SER A 317 8.30 16.08 -16.26
CA SER A 317 8.41 17.09 -15.21
C SER A 317 7.23 17.12 -14.22
N ARG A 318 6.02 16.68 -14.64
CA ARG A 318 4.84 16.61 -13.78
C ARG A 318 4.97 15.48 -12.74
N ASP A 319 5.62 14.39 -13.12
CA ASP A 319 5.82 13.22 -12.24
C ASP A 319 6.69 13.56 -11.03
N LEU A 320 7.54 14.58 -11.13
CA LEU A 320 8.35 15.10 -10.02
C LEU A 320 7.50 15.73 -8.89
N ASN A 321 6.22 15.94 -9.15
CA ASN A 321 5.25 16.48 -8.21
C ASN A 321 4.11 15.49 -7.93
N ASP A 322 4.23 14.23 -8.37
CA ASP A 322 3.19 13.22 -8.19
C ASP A 322 3.38 12.43 -6.89
N GLY A 323 2.39 12.54 -6.00
CA GLY A 323 2.37 11.87 -4.70
C GLY A 323 2.34 10.34 -4.78
N TYR A 324 1.86 9.73 -5.87
CA TYR A 324 1.85 8.28 -6.02
C TYR A 324 3.27 7.72 -6.19
N PHE A 325 4.15 8.39 -6.95
CA PHE A 325 5.57 8.01 -7.01
C PHE A 325 6.23 8.11 -5.63
N ALA A 326 5.95 9.19 -4.88
CA ALA A 326 6.51 9.39 -3.54
C ALA A 326 6.00 8.33 -2.55
N ALA A 327 4.72 7.96 -2.60
CA ALA A 327 4.14 6.89 -1.81
C ALA A 327 4.80 5.54 -2.13
N GLY A 328 5.07 5.27 -3.41
CA GLY A 328 5.84 4.09 -3.84
C GLY A 328 7.24 4.05 -3.23
N MET A 329 7.96 5.17 -3.25
CA MET A 329 9.30 5.26 -2.64
C MET A 329 9.25 5.09 -1.12
N ALA A 330 8.22 5.62 -0.44
CA ALA A 330 8.03 5.42 1.00
C ALA A 330 7.86 3.94 1.35
N THR A 331 7.03 3.23 0.58
CA THR A 331 6.78 1.80 0.77
C THR A 331 8.03 0.97 0.44
N ALA A 332 8.77 1.33 -0.62
CA ALA A 332 10.02 0.68 -1.00
C ALA A 332 11.13 0.88 0.03
N TYR A 333 11.22 2.06 0.65
CA TYR A 333 12.12 2.32 1.78
C TYR A 333 11.87 1.33 2.93
N THR A 334 10.59 1.17 3.31
CA THR A 334 10.18 0.21 4.35
C THR A 334 10.50 -1.23 3.95
N MET A 335 10.31 -1.60 2.67
CA MET A 335 10.65 -2.94 2.19
C MET A 335 12.15 -3.21 2.26
N VAL A 336 13.00 -2.27 1.89
CA VAL A 336 14.46 -2.39 2.01
C VAL A 336 14.88 -2.60 3.47
N ASN A 337 14.29 -1.85 4.41
CA ASN A 337 14.55 -2.05 5.84
C ASN A 337 14.07 -3.42 6.33
N THR A 338 12.95 -3.90 5.81
CA THR A 338 12.43 -5.25 6.09
C THR A 338 13.39 -6.35 5.59
N LEU A 339 13.89 -6.22 4.36
CA LEU A 339 14.86 -7.15 3.79
C LEU A 339 16.17 -7.16 4.59
N LYS A 340 16.68 -5.98 4.97
CA LYS A 340 17.86 -5.88 5.86
C LYS A 340 17.63 -6.58 7.19
N LYS A 341 16.46 -6.40 7.79
CA LYS A 341 16.08 -7.05 9.05
C LYS A 341 15.89 -8.56 8.91
N ALA A 342 15.46 -9.05 7.75
CA ALA A 342 15.33 -10.48 7.47
C ALA A 342 16.68 -11.21 7.37
N GLY A 343 17.79 -10.47 7.18
CA GLY A 343 19.16 -10.97 7.19
C GLY A 343 19.70 -11.35 5.81
N LYS A 344 20.97 -11.79 5.80
CA LYS A 344 21.69 -12.11 4.55
C LYS A 344 21.03 -13.21 3.72
N ASN A 345 20.39 -14.19 4.33
CA ASN A 345 19.76 -15.32 3.65
C ASN A 345 18.23 -15.26 3.88
N PRO A 346 17.53 -14.31 3.24
CA PRO A 346 16.11 -14.13 3.48
C PRO A 346 15.31 -15.34 2.97
N THR A 347 14.39 -15.80 3.80
CA THR A 347 13.34 -16.75 3.44
C THR A 347 11.99 -16.03 3.49
N ARG A 348 10.95 -16.60 2.88
CA ARG A 348 9.59 -16.07 3.03
C ARG A 348 9.20 -15.88 4.49
N GLN A 349 9.57 -16.85 5.35
CA GLN A 349 9.29 -16.78 6.79
C GLN A 349 10.08 -15.67 7.49
N SER A 350 11.40 -15.53 7.21
CA SER A 350 12.20 -14.49 7.86
C SER A 350 11.78 -13.09 7.42
N VAL A 351 11.36 -12.91 6.16
CA VAL A 351 10.84 -11.65 5.65
C VAL A 351 9.49 -11.32 6.31
N MET A 352 8.58 -12.31 6.45
CA MET A 352 7.32 -12.10 7.16
C MET A 352 7.53 -11.76 8.63
N ASN A 353 8.48 -12.46 9.29
CA ASN A 353 8.87 -12.15 10.67
C ASN A 353 9.43 -10.72 10.79
N ALA A 354 10.31 -10.31 9.88
CA ALA A 354 10.85 -8.96 9.86
C ALA A 354 9.74 -7.90 9.67
N ALA A 355 8.81 -8.14 8.73
CA ALA A 355 7.69 -7.25 8.45
C ALA A 355 6.72 -7.09 9.64
N THR A 356 6.56 -8.15 10.47
CA THR A 356 5.68 -8.11 11.65
C THR A 356 6.39 -7.66 12.94
N HIS A 357 7.65 -7.29 12.88
CA HIS A 357 8.42 -6.77 14.02
C HIS A 357 9.14 -5.46 13.65
N LEU A 358 8.55 -4.70 12.75
CA LEU A 358 9.17 -3.48 12.24
C LEU A 358 9.07 -2.34 13.28
N THR A 359 10.14 -1.56 13.38
CA THR A 359 10.13 -0.21 13.97
C THR A 359 11.04 0.63 13.09
N GLU A 360 10.44 1.52 12.31
CA GLU A 360 11.11 2.39 11.36
C GLU A 360 10.87 3.83 11.73
N ASN A 361 11.94 4.53 12.01
CA ASN A 361 11.96 5.96 12.25
C ASN A 361 12.64 6.66 11.07
N GLY A 362 12.17 7.85 10.73
CA GLY A 362 12.88 8.70 9.78
C GLY A 362 12.78 8.25 8.32
N ASN A 363 11.69 7.59 7.92
CA ASN A 363 11.40 7.40 6.51
C ASN A 363 11.31 8.79 5.84
N PRO A 364 12.17 9.08 4.83
CA PRO A 364 12.31 10.44 4.32
C PRO A 364 11.09 10.97 3.60
N PHE A 365 10.17 10.08 3.20
CA PHE A 365 9.00 10.40 2.39
C PHE A 365 7.69 10.51 3.19
N VAL A 366 7.71 10.18 4.49
CA VAL A 366 6.56 10.36 5.38
C VAL A 366 6.71 11.63 6.22
N LEU A 367 5.61 12.08 6.83
CA LEU A 367 5.61 13.27 7.67
C LEU A 367 6.54 13.11 8.88
N PRO A 368 7.22 14.18 9.30
CA PRO A 368 8.02 14.17 10.51
C PRO A 368 7.21 13.71 11.73
N GLY A 369 7.83 12.88 12.58
CA GLY A 369 7.21 12.34 13.80
C GLY A 369 6.39 11.06 13.58
N ILE A 370 6.15 10.63 12.35
CA ILE A 370 5.52 9.34 12.08
C ILE A 370 6.55 8.22 12.30
N VAL A 371 6.12 7.20 13.04
CA VAL A 371 6.84 5.96 13.25
C VAL A 371 6.07 4.82 12.59
N ILE A 372 6.69 4.15 11.62
CA ILE A 372 6.12 2.95 11.00
C ILE A 372 6.45 1.77 11.90
N ARG A 373 5.41 1.16 12.47
CA ARG A 373 5.58 0.13 13.50
C ARG A 373 4.59 -1.01 13.35
N THR A 374 5.10 -2.24 13.49
CA THR A 374 4.29 -3.47 13.50
C THR A 374 4.66 -4.36 14.67
N THR A 375 3.73 -5.21 15.06
CA THR A 375 3.95 -6.34 15.96
C THR A 375 3.22 -7.57 15.38
N PRO A 376 3.48 -8.79 15.85
CA PRO A 376 2.75 -9.97 15.40
C PRO A 376 1.21 -9.83 15.46
N THR A 377 0.71 -9.06 16.43
CA THR A 377 -0.71 -8.86 16.69
C THR A 377 -1.24 -7.49 16.25
N SER A 378 -0.36 -6.57 15.81
CA SER A 378 -0.73 -5.25 15.27
C SER A 378 -0.07 -5.04 13.90
N ARG A 379 -0.78 -5.36 12.84
CA ARG A 379 -0.29 -5.34 11.47
C ARG A 379 -0.76 -4.14 10.68
N PHE A 380 -0.73 -2.97 11.34
CA PHE A 380 -1.04 -1.67 10.77
C PHE A 380 0.23 -0.81 10.85
N PRO A 381 1.09 -0.80 9.81
CA PRO A 381 2.38 -0.10 9.84
C PRO A 381 2.23 1.40 10.06
N LEU A 382 1.33 2.05 9.31
CA LEU A 382 1.04 3.48 9.41
C LEU A 382 -0.23 3.71 10.24
N THR A 383 -0.06 4.21 11.44
CA THR A 383 -1.16 4.48 12.39
C THR A 383 -1.15 5.91 12.90
N GLN A 384 -0.47 6.81 12.22
CA GLN A 384 -0.41 8.23 12.55
C GLN A 384 -0.66 9.04 11.28
N VAL A 385 -1.55 10.01 11.37
CA VAL A 385 -1.93 10.88 10.26
C VAL A 385 -2.07 12.32 10.73
N ARG A 386 -2.17 13.24 9.79
CA ARG A 386 -2.53 14.63 10.05
C ARG A 386 -3.68 15.03 9.14
N LEU A 387 -4.51 15.97 9.54
CA LEU A 387 -5.49 16.57 8.63
C LEU A 387 -4.81 17.57 7.70
N GLN A 388 -5.34 17.70 6.50
CA GLN A 388 -4.93 18.70 5.51
C GLN A 388 -6.14 19.34 4.84
N ARG A 389 -6.00 20.58 4.38
CA ARG A 389 -7.01 21.34 3.66
C ARG A 389 -6.49 21.80 2.31
N TRP A 390 -7.29 21.61 1.27
CA TRP A 390 -6.96 22.08 -0.06
C TRP A 390 -7.29 23.57 -0.22
N SER A 391 -6.33 24.39 -0.61
CA SER A 391 -6.52 25.78 -0.98
C SER A 391 -5.35 26.27 -1.82
N ASN A 392 -5.60 27.22 -2.74
CA ASN A 392 -4.56 27.78 -3.61
C ASN A 392 -3.74 26.71 -4.34
N ASN A 393 -4.43 25.71 -4.91
CA ASN A 393 -3.83 24.57 -5.63
C ASN A 393 -2.78 23.78 -4.82
N SER A 394 -2.89 23.74 -3.49
CA SER A 394 -1.99 23.00 -2.62
C SER A 394 -2.69 22.47 -1.39
N TRP A 395 -2.17 21.39 -0.85
CA TRP A 395 -2.56 20.87 0.46
C TRP A 395 -1.80 21.59 1.58
N HIS A 396 -2.54 22.02 2.60
CA HIS A 396 -2.02 22.65 3.81
C HIS A 396 -2.33 21.77 5.01
N PRO A 397 -1.36 21.01 5.54
CA PRO A 397 -1.54 20.22 6.76
C PRO A 397 -1.84 21.11 7.97
N PHE A 398 -2.80 20.72 8.79
CA PHE A 398 -3.17 21.44 10.01
C PHE A 398 -3.42 20.51 11.20
N GLY A 399 -3.43 21.07 12.40
CA GLY A 399 -3.56 20.32 13.64
C GLY A 399 -2.29 19.53 13.99
N LYS A 400 -2.41 18.65 15.00
CA LYS A 400 -1.34 17.74 15.45
C LYS A 400 -1.47 16.39 14.74
N LEU A 401 -0.46 15.52 14.87
CA LEU A 401 -0.58 14.12 14.51
C LEU A 401 -1.73 13.47 15.30
N ILE A 402 -2.54 12.68 14.60
CA ILE A 402 -3.71 11.97 15.11
C ILE A 402 -3.42 10.48 15.04
N SER A 403 -3.78 9.73 16.08
CA SER A 403 -3.71 8.27 16.03
C SER A 403 -4.82 7.72 15.12
N ALA A 404 -4.42 6.94 14.13
CA ALA A 404 -5.27 6.13 13.25
C ALA A 404 -5.06 4.63 13.56
N LYS A 405 -4.80 4.29 14.82
CA LYS A 405 -4.66 2.90 15.27
C LYS A 405 -6.04 2.32 15.54
N PRO A 406 -6.41 1.19 14.91
CA PRO A 406 -7.65 0.50 15.19
C PRO A 406 -7.74 0.07 16.66
N ARG A 407 -8.94 0.20 17.21
CA ARG A 407 -9.27 -0.18 18.59
C ARG A 407 -9.60 -1.65 18.72
#